data_119ed0b6f71bf1122ead2b068ed08185
#
_entry.id   119ed0b6f71bf1122ead2b068ed08185
#
_cell.length_a   1.000
_cell.length_b   1.000
_cell.length_c   1.000
_cell.angle_alpha   90.00
_cell.angle_beta   90.00
_cell.angle_gamma   90.00
#
_symmetry.space_group_name_H-M   'P 1'
#
loop_
_entity.id
_entity.type
_entity.pdbx_description
1 polymer ?
#
loop_
_entity_poly.entity_id
_entity_poly.type
_entity_poly.pdbx_seq_one_letter_code
_entity_poly.pdbx_strand_id
1 'polypeptide(L)'
;DTDRSRGLGDVYKRQVYLSTVRRMLPGTLPNAIKKLKLMSYTAFKNGWIASDPFVGFRVTGKYRDRRFLSESEFQAVMDVQVPNYKTAIVKDIFVFCCFTGLSYADVKKLSYDDTHTDERSDVWIIDNRAKTGTQFRVKLLPVAKELVERYSRLRLSDNKVFPVKDCASMDMSLRHVARHAGLSFNPTMHVARHTFATTITLSQGVPLETVSKMLGHKHITTTQIYAKITNDKIGKDMDALSEKIAGMFRMTR
;
A
#
# COMPACT_ATOMS: atom_id res chain seq x y z
N ASP A 1 14.76 39.89 15.16
CA ASP A 1 14.66 38.60 15.88
C ASP A 1 13.33 38.41 16.64
N THR A 2 12.71 39.49 17.14
CA THR A 2 11.44 39.41 17.89
C THR A 2 10.24 38.99 17.01
N ASP A 3 10.21 39.34 15.76
CA ASP A 3 9.09 38.99 14.84
C ASP A 3 9.14 37.51 14.37
N ARG A 4 10.34 36.95 14.23
CA ARG A 4 10.52 35.50 13.94
C ARG A 4 10.09 34.63 15.12
N SER A 5 10.37 35.04 16.35
CA SER A 5 9.98 34.29 17.54
C SER A 5 8.48 34.31 17.80
N ARG A 6 7.79 35.41 17.47
CA ARG A 6 6.31 35.51 17.54
C ARG A 6 5.63 34.59 16.52
N GLY A 7 6.06 34.61 15.27
CA GLY A 7 5.49 33.76 14.23
C GLY A 7 5.61 32.27 14.54
N LEU A 8 6.78 31.83 15.03
CA LEU A 8 7.02 30.43 15.41
C LEU A 8 6.19 30.03 16.64
N GLY A 9 6.05 30.93 17.61
CA GLY A 9 5.18 30.74 18.77
C GLY A 9 3.73 30.49 18.40
N ASP A 10 3.20 31.21 17.43
CA ASP A 10 1.82 31.06 16.95
C ASP A 10 1.60 29.75 16.16
N VAL A 11 2.61 29.29 15.44
CA VAL A 11 2.58 27.96 14.78
C VAL A 11 2.52 26.84 15.84
N TYR A 12 3.31 26.93 16.91
CA TYR A 12 3.24 25.98 18.02
C TYR A 12 1.89 26.02 18.75
N LYS A 13 1.36 27.18 19.04
CA LYS A 13 0.00 27.34 19.61
C LYS A 13 -1.06 26.69 18.72
N ARG A 14 -0.95 26.88 17.39
CA ARG A 14 -1.88 26.24 16.44
C ARG A 14 -1.75 24.73 16.46
N GLN A 15 -0.53 24.19 16.54
CA GLN A 15 -0.31 22.75 16.64
C GLN A 15 -0.91 22.19 17.95
N VAL A 16 -0.69 22.85 19.08
CA VAL A 16 -1.30 22.49 20.36
C VAL A 16 -2.82 22.55 20.27
N TYR A 17 -3.39 23.61 19.73
CA TYR A 17 -4.84 23.73 19.53
C TYR A 17 -5.41 22.59 18.68
N LEU A 18 -4.76 22.25 17.58
CA LEU A 18 -5.21 21.16 16.71
C LEU A 18 -5.14 19.78 17.39
N SER A 19 -4.13 19.57 18.24
CA SER A 19 -3.95 18.30 18.95
C SER A 19 -4.83 18.18 20.19
N THR A 20 -5.00 19.25 20.98
CA THR A 20 -5.70 19.22 22.26
C THR A 20 -7.19 19.58 22.12
N VAL A 21 -7.50 20.72 21.50
CA VAL A 21 -8.88 21.21 21.39
C VAL A 21 -9.63 20.49 20.27
N ARG A 22 -9.01 20.38 19.08
CA ARG A 22 -9.60 19.66 17.94
C ARG A 22 -9.36 18.15 17.99
N ARG A 23 -8.59 17.65 18.95
CA ARG A 23 -8.28 16.24 19.17
C ARG A 23 -7.87 15.51 17.88
N MET A 24 -7.15 16.19 17.00
CA MET A 24 -6.69 15.61 15.75
C MET A 24 -5.73 14.45 16.03
N LEU A 25 -5.94 13.34 15.32
CA LEU A 25 -5.06 12.18 15.45
C LEU A 25 -3.62 12.54 15.04
N PRO A 26 -2.60 11.97 15.72
CA PRO A 26 -1.19 12.25 15.45
C PRO A 26 -0.78 12.05 13.97
N GLY A 27 -1.43 11.13 13.24
CA GLY A 27 -1.19 10.91 11.82
C GLY A 27 -1.85 11.95 10.88
N THR A 28 -2.86 12.69 11.35
CA THR A 28 -3.60 13.70 10.58
C THR A 28 -3.00 15.09 10.76
N LEU A 29 -2.49 15.37 11.95
CA LEU A 29 -1.91 16.66 12.32
C LEU A 29 -0.81 17.14 11.36
N PRO A 30 0.18 16.32 10.95
CA PRO A 30 1.21 16.74 9.99
C PRO A 30 0.63 17.18 8.64
N ASN A 31 -0.44 16.55 8.17
CA ASN A 31 -1.07 16.92 6.91
C ASN A 31 -1.82 18.25 7.00
N ALA A 32 -2.47 18.54 8.13
CA ALA A 32 -3.10 19.83 8.38
C ALA A 32 -2.06 20.96 8.42
N ILE A 33 -0.96 20.76 9.15
CA ILE A 33 0.14 21.73 9.23
C ILE A 33 0.81 21.93 7.85
N LYS A 34 1.04 20.89 7.06
CA LYS A 34 1.58 21.02 5.71
C LYS A 34 0.71 21.91 4.81
N LYS A 35 -0.62 21.79 4.91
CA LYS A 35 -1.54 22.66 4.15
C LYS A 35 -1.44 24.11 4.60
N LEU A 36 -1.39 24.36 5.91
CA LEU A 36 -1.20 25.71 6.44
C LEU A 36 0.14 26.31 6.00
N LYS A 37 1.21 25.52 6.06
CA LYS A 37 2.54 25.94 5.58
C LYS A 37 2.51 26.32 4.09
N LEU A 38 1.84 25.54 3.24
CA LEU A 38 1.70 25.85 1.83
C LEU A 38 0.92 27.16 1.62
N MET A 39 -0.18 27.36 2.33
CA MET A 39 -0.97 28.60 2.24
C MET A 39 -0.16 29.82 2.69
N SER A 40 0.55 29.71 3.82
CA SER A 40 1.42 30.79 4.33
C SER A 40 2.54 31.14 3.34
N TYR A 41 3.23 30.12 2.80
CA TYR A 41 4.26 30.32 1.79
C TYR A 41 3.72 31.01 0.54
N THR A 42 2.51 30.62 0.07
CA THR A 42 1.86 31.26 -1.07
C THR A 42 1.52 32.72 -0.76
N ALA A 43 0.99 33.01 0.42
CA ALA A 43 0.69 34.38 0.84
C ALA A 43 1.95 35.26 0.92
N PHE A 44 3.04 34.72 1.45
CA PHE A 44 4.34 35.40 1.48
C PHE A 44 4.87 35.68 0.07
N LYS A 45 4.84 34.67 -0.82
CA LYS A 45 5.31 34.79 -2.20
C LYS A 45 4.52 35.84 -2.99
N ASN A 46 3.23 36.01 -2.70
CA ASN A 46 2.37 37.03 -3.35
C ASN A 46 2.42 38.41 -2.63
N GLY A 47 3.27 38.59 -1.63
CA GLY A 47 3.40 39.86 -0.90
C GLY A 47 2.23 40.17 0.05
N TRP A 48 1.33 39.23 0.31
CA TRP A 48 0.17 39.43 1.20
C TRP A 48 0.54 39.46 2.67
N ILE A 49 1.66 38.87 3.03
CA ILE A 49 2.25 38.88 4.38
C ILE A 49 3.74 39.22 4.26
N ALA A 50 4.27 39.93 5.24
CA ALA A 50 5.65 40.42 5.26
C ALA A 50 6.68 39.27 5.48
N SER A 51 6.32 38.22 6.15
CA SER A 51 7.19 37.06 6.44
C SER A 51 6.40 35.76 6.51
N ASP A 52 7.03 34.62 6.16
CA ASP A 52 6.41 33.30 6.36
C ASP A 52 6.66 32.79 7.77
N PRO A 53 5.61 32.70 8.64
CA PRO A 53 5.77 32.25 10.02
C PRO A 53 6.22 30.79 10.15
N PHE A 54 6.21 30.00 9.05
CA PHE A 54 6.65 28.61 9.03
C PHE A 54 8.11 28.43 8.59
N VAL A 55 8.87 29.50 8.40
CA VAL A 55 10.32 29.41 8.12
C VAL A 55 11.03 28.67 9.26
N GLY A 56 11.75 27.60 8.93
CA GLY A 56 12.43 26.75 9.90
C GLY A 56 11.54 25.78 10.68
N PHE A 57 10.22 25.86 10.56
CA PHE A 57 9.32 24.92 11.23
C PHE A 57 9.31 23.54 10.53
N ARG A 58 9.71 22.50 11.26
CA ARG A 58 9.67 21.11 10.80
C ARG A 58 8.45 20.42 11.39
N VAL A 59 7.62 19.85 10.50
CA VAL A 59 6.49 19.04 10.95
C VAL A 59 7.02 17.66 11.35
N THR A 60 7.06 17.40 12.64
CA THR A 60 7.36 16.07 13.18
C THR A 60 6.06 15.31 13.39
N GLY A 61 5.95 14.11 12.87
CA GLY A 61 4.82 13.23 13.10
C GLY A 61 5.28 11.79 13.16
N LYS A 62 4.83 11.04 14.16
CA LYS A 62 5.01 9.59 14.17
C LYS A 62 4.09 9.00 13.08
N TYR A 63 4.66 8.53 11.99
CA TYR A 63 3.91 7.70 11.07
C TYR A 63 3.56 6.40 11.77
N ARG A 64 2.26 6.04 11.77
CA ARG A 64 1.86 4.70 12.21
C ARG A 64 2.45 3.70 11.22
N ASP A 65 3.01 2.61 11.75
CA ASP A 65 3.41 1.49 10.93
C ASP A 65 2.20 1.01 10.12
N ARG A 66 2.42 0.86 8.83
CA ARG A 66 1.39 0.39 7.92
C ARG A 66 1.18 -1.08 8.16
N ARG A 67 -0.02 -1.47 8.54
CA ARG A 67 -0.35 -2.88 8.77
C ARG A 67 -0.41 -3.63 7.45
N PHE A 68 0.03 -4.87 7.50
CA PHE A 68 -0.11 -5.87 6.46
C PHE A 68 -0.49 -7.18 7.15
N LEU A 69 -0.97 -8.16 6.39
CA LEU A 69 -1.25 -9.50 6.92
C LEU A 69 0.03 -10.33 6.93
N SER A 70 0.31 -11.00 8.05
CA SER A 70 1.31 -12.06 8.09
C SER A 70 0.89 -13.25 7.21
N GLU A 71 1.77 -14.21 6.96
CA GLU A 71 1.43 -15.41 6.20
C GLU A 71 0.25 -16.18 6.83
N SER A 72 0.26 -16.33 8.15
CA SER A 72 -0.81 -17.03 8.88
C SER A 72 -2.13 -16.25 8.85
N GLU A 73 -2.10 -14.93 9.03
CA GLU A 73 -3.30 -14.09 8.93
C GLU A 73 -3.87 -14.08 7.51
N PHE A 74 -3.00 -14.05 6.49
CA PHE A 74 -3.44 -14.10 5.10
C PHE A 74 -4.05 -15.46 4.75
N GLN A 75 -3.44 -16.57 5.21
CA GLN A 75 -4.00 -17.91 5.05
C GLN A 75 -5.38 -18.00 5.70
N ALA A 76 -5.54 -17.48 6.92
CA ALA A 76 -6.85 -17.45 7.61
C ALA A 76 -7.91 -16.68 6.80
N VAL A 77 -7.53 -15.59 6.12
CA VAL A 77 -8.43 -14.86 5.21
C VAL A 77 -8.79 -15.69 3.99
N MET A 78 -7.86 -16.44 3.43
CA MET A 78 -8.12 -17.30 2.27
C MET A 78 -9.08 -18.45 2.62
N ASP A 79 -8.87 -19.08 3.77
CA ASP A 79 -9.62 -20.29 4.20
C ASP A 79 -11.01 -19.97 4.74
N VAL A 80 -11.21 -18.76 5.27
CA VAL A 80 -12.48 -18.39 5.89
C VAL A 80 -13.65 -18.47 4.92
N GLN A 81 -14.68 -19.19 5.34
CA GLN A 81 -15.97 -19.19 4.64
C GLN A 81 -16.87 -18.11 5.23
N VAL A 82 -17.37 -17.24 4.37
CA VAL A 82 -18.30 -16.19 4.77
C VAL A 82 -19.70 -16.50 4.21
N PRO A 83 -20.75 -16.46 5.04
CA PRO A 83 -22.10 -16.88 4.65
C PRO A 83 -22.70 -15.98 3.56
N ASN A 84 -22.31 -14.69 3.54
CA ASN A 84 -22.90 -13.73 2.64
C ASN A 84 -22.13 -13.69 1.31
N TYR A 85 -22.80 -14.04 0.22
CA TYR A 85 -22.22 -14.02 -1.15
C TYR A 85 -21.58 -12.68 -1.52
N LYS A 86 -22.20 -11.53 -1.16
CA LYS A 86 -21.63 -10.20 -1.44
C LYS A 86 -20.32 -9.98 -0.68
N THR A 87 -20.19 -10.54 0.53
CA THR A 87 -18.96 -10.49 1.32
C THR A 87 -17.90 -11.44 0.76
N ALA A 88 -18.31 -12.60 0.24
CA ALA A 88 -17.41 -13.53 -0.42
C ALA A 88 -16.75 -12.92 -1.67
N ILE A 89 -17.52 -12.19 -2.49
CA ILE A 89 -16.96 -11.42 -3.63
C ILE A 89 -15.90 -10.42 -3.16
N VAL A 90 -16.18 -9.68 -2.09
CA VAL A 90 -15.22 -8.70 -1.56
C VAL A 90 -13.96 -9.39 -1.02
N LYS A 91 -14.09 -10.55 -0.37
CA LYS A 91 -12.95 -11.39 0.03
C LYS A 91 -12.10 -11.77 -1.18
N ASP A 92 -12.72 -12.27 -2.24
CA ASP A 92 -12.01 -12.68 -3.47
C ASP A 92 -11.27 -11.50 -4.11
N ILE A 93 -11.90 -10.33 -4.21
CA ILE A 93 -11.25 -9.11 -4.71
C ILE A 93 -10.07 -8.69 -3.82
N PHE A 94 -10.22 -8.78 -2.51
CA PHE A 94 -9.15 -8.47 -1.56
C PHE A 94 -7.98 -9.44 -1.72
N VAL A 95 -8.25 -10.75 -1.80
CA VAL A 95 -7.23 -11.79 -2.05
C VAL A 95 -6.53 -11.55 -3.38
N PHE A 96 -7.28 -11.24 -4.43
CA PHE A 96 -6.70 -10.84 -5.72
C PHE A 96 -5.75 -9.65 -5.61
N CYS A 97 -6.15 -8.61 -4.86
CA CYS A 97 -5.28 -7.45 -4.61
C CYS A 97 -4.06 -7.81 -3.76
N CYS A 98 -4.14 -8.81 -2.86
CA CYS A 98 -3.00 -9.33 -2.13
C CYS A 98 -1.99 -10.05 -3.04
N PHE A 99 -2.43 -10.66 -4.13
CA PHE A 99 -1.55 -11.34 -5.09
C PHE A 99 -1.08 -10.47 -6.25
N THR A 100 -1.67 -9.30 -6.47
CA THR A 100 -1.34 -8.42 -7.61
C THR A 100 -0.81 -7.04 -7.20
N GLY A 101 -1.02 -6.63 -5.95
CA GLY A 101 -0.65 -5.31 -5.46
C GLY A 101 -1.51 -4.17 -6.03
N LEU A 102 -2.60 -4.46 -6.74
CA LEU A 102 -3.51 -3.44 -7.24
C LEU A 102 -4.13 -2.65 -6.08
N SER A 103 -4.30 -1.35 -6.27
CA SER A 103 -5.09 -0.55 -5.32
C SER A 103 -6.58 -0.68 -5.62
N TYR A 104 -7.41 -0.22 -4.68
CA TYR A 104 -8.86 -0.13 -4.91
C TYR A 104 -9.22 0.56 -6.24
N ALA A 105 -8.58 1.69 -6.55
CA ALA A 105 -8.87 2.43 -7.78
C ALA A 105 -8.47 1.66 -9.04
N ASP A 106 -7.37 0.89 -8.98
CA ASP A 106 -6.89 0.11 -10.12
C ASP A 106 -7.75 -1.14 -10.33
N VAL A 107 -8.08 -1.89 -9.27
CA VAL A 107 -8.95 -3.07 -9.43
C VAL A 107 -10.37 -2.69 -9.83
N LYS A 108 -10.85 -1.50 -9.44
CA LYS A 108 -12.18 -0.99 -9.86
C LYS A 108 -12.25 -0.70 -11.36
N LYS A 109 -11.15 -0.22 -11.95
CA LYS A 109 -11.12 0.05 -13.39
C LYS A 109 -10.71 -1.15 -14.24
N LEU A 110 -10.12 -2.19 -13.63
CA LEU A 110 -9.58 -3.36 -14.31
C LEU A 110 -10.61 -4.01 -15.23
N SER A 111 -10.23 -4.18 -16.49
CA SER A 111 -10.99 -4.85 -17.52
C SER A 111 -10.23 -6.05 -18.08
N TYR A 112 -10.91 -6.91 -18.84
CA TYR A 112 -10.24 -8.01 -19.53
C TYR A 112 -9.27 -7.52 -20.60
N ASP A 113 -9.46 -6.30 -21.15
CA ASP A 113 -8.55 -5.69 -22.12
C ASP A 113 -7.17 -5.34 -21.53
N ASP A 114 -7.09 -5.20 -20.20
CA ASP A 114 -5.84 -4.96 -19.47
C ASP A 114 -5.06 -6.26 -19.21
N THR A 115 -5.62 -7.42 -19.58
CA THR A 115 -5.00 -8.73 -19.40
C THR A 115 -4.36 -9.21 -20.72
N HIS A 116 -3.11 -9.62 -20.65
CA HIS A 116 -2.34 -10.05 -21.82
C HIS A 116 -1.72 -11.41 -21.54
N THR A 117 -1.83 -12.33 -22.51
CA THR A 117 -1.15 -13.63 -22.45
C THR A 117 0.11 -13.56 -23.29
N ASP A 118 1.24 -13.92 -22.71
CA ASP A 118 2.52 -13.97 -23.44
C ASP A 118 2.73 -15.32 -24.17
N GLU A 119 3.84 -15.43 -24.90
CA GLU A 119 4.21 -16.62 -25.66
C GLU A 119 4.36 -17.90 -24.80
N ARG A 120 4.57 -17.71 -23.47
CA ARG A 120 4.69 -18.81 -22.50
C ARG A 120 3.36 -19.18 -21.85
N SER A 121 2.25 -18.62 -22.33
CA SER A 121 0.91 -18.75 -21.74
C SER A 121 0.80 -18.15 -20.33
N ASP A 122 1.72 -17.28 -19.96
CA ASP A 122 1.63 -16.51 -18.73
C ASP A 122 0.69 -15.32 -18.90
N VAL A 123 -0.19 -15.11 -17.94
CA VAL A 123 -1.15 -13.99 -17.95
C VAL A 123 -0.60 -12.82 -17.17
N TRP A 124 -0.61 -11.65 -17.78
CA TRP A 124 -0.10 -10.40 -17.23
C TRP A 124 -1.20 -9.35 -17.17
N ILE A 125 -1.18 -8.52 -16.13
CA ILE A 125 -1.89 -7.25 -16.11
C ILE A 125 -0.89 -6.16 -16.46
N ILE A 126 -1.20 -5.39 -17.50
CA ILE A 126 -0.40 -4.24 -17.95
C ILE A 126 -1.33 -3.05 -18.06
N ASP A 127 -1.17 -2.07 -17.18
CA ASP A 127 -2.05 -0.90 -17.12
C ASP A 127 -1.32 0.27 -16.45
N ASN A 128 -1.95 1.44 -16.43
CA ASN A 128 -1.45 2.64 -15.78
C ASN A 128 -2.16 2.86 -14.45
N ARG A 129 -1.42 3.28 -13.43
CA ARG A 129 -1.99 3.61 -12.11
C ARG A 129 -3.05 4.69 -12.23
N ALA A 130 -4.26 4.45 -11.72
CA ALA A 130 -5.36 5.41 -11.73
C ALA A 130 -5.00 6.77 -11.09
N LYS A 131 -4.12 6.76 -10.06
CA LYS A 131 -3.74 7.98 -9.32
C LYS A 131 -2.58 8.75 -9.95
N THR A 132 -1.62 8.08 -10.58
CA THR A 132 -0.33 8.68 -10.97
C THR A 132 0.00 8.55 -12.45
N GLY A 133 -0.79 7.79 -13.21
CA GLY A 133 -0.52 7.49 -14.62
C GLY A 133 0.72 6.62 -14.86
N THR A 134 1.43 6.19 -13.80
CA THR A 134 2.63 5.36 -13.94
C THR A 134 2.25 3.96 -14.38
N GLN A 135 2.86 3.47 -15.45
CA GLN A 135 2.65 2.10 -15.91
C GLN A 135 3.12 1.09 -14.86
N PHE A 136 2.37 0.02 -14.72
CA PHE A 136 2.75 -1.17 -13.96
C PHE A 136 2.47 -2.43 -14.77
N ARG A 137 3.18 -3.49 -14.42
CA ARG A 137 2.95 -4.82 -14.98
C ARG A 137 3.12 -5.86 -13.88
N VAL A 138 2.16 -6.78 -13.81
CA VAL A 138 2.15 -7.86 -12.82
C VAL A 138 1.77 -9.16 -13.51
N LYS A 139 2.63 -10.18 -13.36
CA LYS A 139 2.31 -11.54 -13.77
C LYS A 139 1.31 -12.13 -12.78
N LEU A 140 0.23 -12.70 -13.26
CA LEU A 140 -0.76 -13.36 -12.40
C LEU A 140 -0.20 -14.68 -11.86
N LEU A 141 -0.12 -14.77 -10.54
CA LEU A 141 0.11 -16.02 -9.84
C LEU A 141 -1.13 -16.94 -9.94
N PRO A 142 -1.00 -18.27 -9.76
CA PRO A 142 -2.09 -19.22 -10.00
C PRO A 142 -3.41 -18.85 -9.34
N VAL A 143 -3.40 -18.44 -8.07
CA VAL A 143 -4.60 -18.02 -7.33
C VAL A 143 -5.26 -16.80 -7.98
N ALA A 144 -4.47 -15.82 -8.40
CA ALA A 144 -5.01 -14.61 -9.05
C ALA A 144 -5.59 -14.93 -10.42
N LYS A 145 -4.96 -15.84 -11.19
CA LYS A 145 -5.45 -16.32 -12.47
C LYS A 145 -6.79 -17.07 -12.30
N GLU A 146 -6.89 -17.98 -11.33
CA GLU A 146 -8.12 -18.69 -11.00
C GLU A 146 -9.27 -17.73 -10.68
N LEU A 147 -9.01 -16.67 -9.92
CA LEU A 147 -10.02 -15.66 -9.60
C LEU A 147 -10.50 -14.92 -10.86
N VAL A 148 -9.60 -14.51 -11.75
CA VAL A 148 -9.97 -13.88 -13.03
C VAL A 148 -10.83 -14.82 -13.87
N GLU A 149 -10.47 -16.09 -13.99
CA GLU A 149 -11.21 -17.10 -14.72
C GLU A 149 -12.60 -17.38 -14.10
N ARG A 150 -12.68 -17.42 -12.77
CA ARG A 150 -13.95 -17.60 -12.04
C ARG A 150 -14.93 -16.47 -12.36
N TYR A 151 -14.45 -15.23 -12.34
CA TYR A 151 -15.29 -14.05 -12.57
C TYR A 151 -15.60 -13.80 -14.05
N SER A 152 -14.81 -14.33 -14.99
CA SER A 152 -15.10 -14.23 -16.43
C SER A 152 -16.45 -14.85 -16.83
N ARG A 153 -16.87 -15.87 -16.08
CA ARG A 153 -18.16 -16.54 -16.29
C ARG A 153 -19.38 -15.65 -15.96
N LEU A 154 -19.17 -14.59 -15.15
CA LEU A 154 -20.24 -13.67 -14.77
C LEU A 154 -20.60 -12.66 -15.88
N ARG A 155 -19.75 -12.50 -16.90
CA ARG A 155 -19.94 -11.61 -18.06
C ARG A 155 -20.49 -10.24 -17.66
N LEU A 156 -19.73 -9.51 -16.82
CA LEU A 156 -20.12 -8.16 -16.41
C LEU A 156 -20.25 -7.24 -17.62
N SER A 157 -21.28 -6.37 -17.61
CA SER A 157 -21.69 -5.53 -18.76
C SER A 157 -20.58 -4.60 -19.30
N ASP A 158 -19.63 -4.21 -18.43
CA ASP A 158 -18.61 -3.20 -18.75
C ASP A 158 -17.24 -3.82 -19.05
N ASN A 159 -17.16 -5.09 -19.46
CA ASN A 159 -15.92 -5.85 -19.65
C ASN A 159 -15.01 -5.86 -18.39
N LYS A 160 -15.57 -5.54 -17.21
CA LYS A 160 -14.87 -5.51 -15.93
C LYS A 160 -14.57 -6.91 -15.42
N VAL A 161 -13.39 -7.08 -14.84
CA VAL A 161 -12.99 -8.36 -14.24
C VAL A 161 -13.78 -8.63 -12.95
N PHE A 162 -14.02 -7.61 -12.13
CA PHE A 162 -14.69 -7.76 -10.83
C PHE A 162 -15.84 -6.74 -10.63
N PRO A 163 -16.92 -7.13 -9.92
CA PRO A 163 -18.01 -6.23 -9.54
C PRO A 163 -17.61 -5.41 -8.29
N VAL A 164 -16.68 -4.46 -8.45
CA VAL A 164 -16.14 -3.66 -7.35
C VAL A 164 -17.13 -2.58 -6.92
N LYS A 165 -17.53 -2.61 -5.64
CA LYS A 165 -18.39 -1.59 -5.02
C LYS A 165 -17.59 -0.35 -4.63
N ASP A 166 -18.27 0.63 -4.02
CA ASP A 166 -17.61 1.77 -3.37
C ASP A 166 -16.67 1.32 -2.23
N CYS A 167 -15.65 2.15 -1.96
CA CYS A 167 -14.58 1.80 -1.01
C CYS A 167 -15.11 1.56 0.42
N ALA A 168 -16.11 2.33 0.86
CA ALA A 168 -16.68 2.20 2.20
C ALA A 168 -17.41 0.86 2.37
N SER A 169 -18.20 0.47 1.36
CA SER A 169 -18.88 -0.84 1.33
C SER A 169 -17.89 -2.00 1.29
N MET A 170 -16.78 -1.86 0.54
CA MET A 170 -15.70 -2.86 0.51
C MET A 170 -15.07 -3.00 1.90
N ASP A 171 -14.67 -1.89 2.53
CA ASP A 171 -14.05 -1.91 3.86
C ASP A 171 -15.02 -2.44 4.95
N MET A 172 -16.32 -2.17 4.83
CA MET A 172 -17.34 -2.75 5.74
C MET A 172 -17.40 -4.27 5.58
N SER A 173 -17.45 -4.77 4.36
CA SER A 173 -17.44 -6.22 4.10
C SER A 173 -16.15 -6.88 4.60
N LEU A 174 -15.00 -6.22 4.45
CA LEU A 174 -13.72 -6.72 4.96
C LEU A 174 -13.68 -6.83 6.48
N ARG A 175 -14.41 -5.97 7.22
CA ARG A 175 -14.56 -6.14 8.68
C ARG A 175 -15.28 -7.44 9.04
N HIS A 176 -16.27 -7.85 8.24
CA HIS A 176 -16.92 -9.15 8.44
C HIS A 176 -15.97 -10.31 8.14
N VAL A 177 -15.21 -10.22 7.03
CA VAL A 177 -14.18 -11.22 6.71
C VAL A 177 -13.17 -11.33 7.87
N ALA A 178 -12.65 -10.20 8.36
CA ALA A 178 -11.67 -10.16 9.45
C ALA A 178 -12.19 -10.83 10.72
N ARG A 179 -13.45 -10.56 11.09
CA ARG A 179 -14.06 -11.17 12.27
C ARG A 179 -14.16 -12.69 12.14
N HIS A 180 -14.56 -13.19 10.98
CA HIS A 180 -14.68 -14.64 10.76
C HIS A 180 -13.30 -15.31 10.64
N ALA A 181 -12.31 -14.60 10.10
CA ALA A 181 -10.92 -15.09 10.02
C ALA A 181 -10.13 -14.93 11.33
N GLY A 182 -10.73 -14.38 12.40
CA GLY A 182 -10.07 -14.19 13.70
C GLY A 182 -8.96 -13.13 13.69
N LEU A 183 -8.99 -12.17 12.77
CA LEU A 183 -7.96 -11.13 12.71
C LEU A 183 -8.10 -10.14 13.88
N SER A 184 -6.96 -9.71 14.42
CA SER A 184 -6.89 -8.71 15.51
C SER A 184 -7.20 -7.28 15.07
N PHE A 185 -7.35 -7.03 13.75
CA PHE A 185 -7.62 -5.71 13.19
C PHE A 185 -8.52 -5.79 11.95
N ASN A 186 -9.11 -4.68 11.57
CA ASN A 186 -9.95 -4.58 10.37
C ASN A 186 -9.08 -4.15 9.18
N PRO A 187 -8.82 -5.04 8.19
CA PRO A 187 -8.12 -4.68 6.98
C PRO A 187 -8.98 -3.76 6.10
N THR A 188 -8.31 -2.91 5.34
CA THR A 188 -8.90 -2.11 4.27
C THR A 188 -8.32 -2.57 2.94
N MET A 189 -8.90 -2.15 1.81
CA MET A 189 -8.34 -2.46 0.49
C MET A 189 -6.87 -2.03 0.33
N HIS A 190 -6.42 -1.04 1.11
CA HIS A 190 -5.01 -0.64 1.09
C HIS A 190 -4.07 -1.64 1.79
N VAL A 191 -4.56 -2.38 2.78
CA VAL A 191 -3.83 -3.46 3.45
C VAL A 191 -3.48 -4.57 2.47
N ALA A 192 -4.34 -4.90 1.50
CA ALA A 192 -4.04 -5.88 0.47
C ALA A 192 -2.74 -5.56 -0.28
N ARG A 193 -2.59 -4.30 -0.71
CA ARG A 193 -1.38 -3.84 -1.39
C ARG A 193 -0.14 -3.87 -0.50
N HIS A 194 -0.29 -3.60 0.81
CA HIS A 194 0.80 -3.74 1.77
C HIS A 194 1.20 -5.20 1.96
N THR A 195 0.21 -6.10 2.03
CA THR A 195 0.43 -7.55 2.12
C THR A 195 1.15 -8.08 0.87
N PHE A 196 0.74 -7.63 -0.34
CA PHE A 196 1.48 -7.95 -1.56
C PHE A 196 2.94 -7.55 -1.46
N ALA A 197 3.19 -6.28 -1.13
CA ALA A 197 4.56 -5.75 -1.09
C ALA A 197 5.43 -6.45 -0.04
N THR A 198 4.86 -6.79 1.12
CA THR A 198 5.62 -7.33 2.25
C THR A 198 5.59 -8.85 2.23
N THR A 199 4.42 -9.45 2.46
CA THR A 199 4.26 -10.89 2.72
C THR A 199 4.43 -11.72 1.45
N ILE A 200 3.84 -11.27 0.33
CA ILE A 200 3.83 -12.06 -0.92
C ILE A 200 5.12 -11.87 -1.73
N THR A 201 5.79 -10.71 -1.61
CA THR A 201 6.96 -10.44 -2.47
C THR A 201 8.26 -10.27 -1.70
N LEU A 202 8.42 -9.20 -0.91
CA LEU A 202 9.71 -8.90 -0.25
C LEU A 202 10.14 -9.98 0.74
N SER A 203 9.21 -10.56 1.51
CA SER A 203 9.52 -11.67 2.44
C SER A 203 9.95 -12.95 1.71
N GLN A 204 9.51 -13.11 0.46
CA GLN A 204 9.86 -14.25 -0.39
C GLN A 204 11.09 -14.00 -1.27
N GLY A 205 11.84 -12.92 -1.02
CA GLY A 205 13.09 -12.63 -1.70
C GLY A 205 12.97 -11.88 -3.04
N VAL A 206 11.76 -11.40 -3.42
CA VAL A 206 11.62 -10.58 -4.63
C VAL A 206 12.35 -9.24 -4.41
N PRO A 207 13.24 -8.82 -5.33
CA PRO A 207 13.99 -7.58 -5.19
C PRO A 207 13.08 -6.34 -5.08
N LEU A 208 13.50 -5.36 -4.27
CA LEU A 208 12.73 -4.14 -4.02
C LEU A 208 12.40 -3.37 -5.30
N GLU A 209 13.34 -3.32 -6.24
CA GLU A 209 13.19 -2.67 -7.55
C GLU A 209 12.09 -3.33 -8.37
N THR A 210 12.06 -4.67 -8.36
CA THR A 210 11.02 -5.46 -9.03
C THR A 210 9.65 -5.17 -8.43
N VAL A 211 9.54 -5.20 -7.09
CA VAL A 211 8.31 -4.86 -6.39
C VAL A 211 7.88 -3.42 -6.68
N SER A 212 8.81 -2.47 -6.73
CA SER A 212 8.54 -1.08 -7.07
C SER A 212 7.91 -0.93 -8.47
N LYS A 213 8.44 -1.67 -9.45
CA LYS A 213 7.88 -1.72 -10.83
C LYS A 213 6.50 -2.36 -10.87
N MET A 214 6.31 -3.50 -10.20
CA MET A 214 5.01 -4.17 -10.10
C MET A 214 3.97 -3.28 -9.45
N LEU A 215 4.36 -2.50 -8.43
CA LEU A 215 3.49 -1.54 -7.77
C LEU A 215 3.28 -0.24 -8.58
N GLY A 216 3.99 0.02 -9.64
CA GLY A 216 3.92 1.27 -10.41
C GLY A 216 4.29 2.48 -9.58
N HIS A 217 5.32 2.39 -8.73
CA HIS A 217 5.84 3.52 -8.00
C HIS A 217 6.80 4.33 -8.87
N LYS A 218 6.60 5.65 -8.93
CA LYS A 218 7.50 6.56 -9.66
C LYS A 218 8.89 6.63 -9.00
N HIS A 219 8.96 6.52 -7.67
CA HIS A 219 10.19 6.57 -6.89
C HIS A 219 10.30 5.35 -6.00
N ILE A 220 11.46 4.72 -6.00
CA ILE A 220 11.74 3.51 -5.19
C ILE A 220 11.59 3.77 -3.69
N THR A 221 11.84 5.01 -3.25
CA THR A 221 11.65 5.45 -1.86
C THR A 221 10.22 5.22 -1.35
N THR A 222 9.23 5.19 -2.27
CA THR A 222 7.84 4.84 -1.91
C THR A 222 7.71 3.35 -1.56
N THR A 223 8.56 2.49 -2.10
CA THR A 223 8.58 1.05 -1.83
C THR A 223 9.42 0.73 -0.60
N GLN A 224 10.44 1.53 -0.29
CA GLN A 224 11.32 1.33 0.86
C GLN A 224 10.59 1.32 2.21
N ILE A 225 9.39 1.92 2.28
CA ILE A 225 8.54 1.83 3.48
C ILE A 225 8.13 0.40 3.85
N TYR A 226 8.18 -0.53 2.89
CA TYR A 226 7.90 -1.95 3.08
C TYR A 226 9.16 -2.77 3.40
N ALA A 227 10.32 -2.23 3.11
CA ALA A 227 11.62 -2.90 3.27
C ALA A 227 12.12 -2.82 4.72
N LYS A 228 11.30 -3.22 5.70
CA LYS A 228 11.78 -3.48 7.05
C LYS A 228 12.50 -4.82 7.04
N ILE A 229 13.82 -4.76 6.86
CA ILE A 229 14.66 -5.95 6.92
C ILE A 229 14.70 -6.41 8.37
N THR A 230 14.17 -7.60 8.63
CA THR A 230 14.25 -8.26 9.92
C THR A 230 15.54 -9.08 10.02
N ASN A 231 16.02 -9.36 11.24
CA ASN A 231 17.17 -10.24 11.46
C ASN A 231 16.92 -11.64 10.86
N ASP A 232 15.67 -12.14 10.92
CA ASP A 232 15.28 -13.42 10.32
C ASP A 232 15.47 -13.42 8.80
N LYS A 233 15.16 -12.28 8.14
CA LYS A 233 15.40 -12.19 6.68
C LYS A 233 16.89 -12.15 6.37
N ILE A 234 17.68 -11.43 7.14
CA ILE A 234 19.15 -11.42 6.97
C ILE A 234 19.69 -12.84 7.12
N GLY A 235 19.24 -13.58 8.14
CA GLY A 235 19.62 -14.98 8.35
C GLY A 235 19.30 -15.84 7.12
N LYS A 236 18.03 -15.84 6.70
CA LYS A 236 17.59 -16.61 5.51
C LYS A 236 18.36 -16.27 4.23
N ASP A 237 18.61 -14.98 3.99
CA ASP A 237 19.35 -14.52 2.82
C ASP A 237 20.81 -14.98 2.87
N MET A 238 21.45 -14.96 4.06
CA MET A 238 22.82 -15.44 4.27
C MET A 238 22.93 -16.96 4.18
N ASP A 239 21.94 -17.70 4.66
CA ASP A 239 21.88 -19.16 4.52
C ASP A 239 21.78 -19.55 3.05
N ALA A 240 20.88 -18.92 2.30
CA ALA A 240 20.73 -19.14 0.87
C ALA A 240 22.00 -18.75 0.07
N LEU A 241 22.69 -17.68 0.49
CA LEU A 241 23.98 -17.30 -0.10
C LEU A 241 25.05 -18.35 0.22
N SER A 242 25.10 -18.81 1.46
CA SER A 242 26.06 -19.84 1.89
C SER A 242 25.96 -21.11 1.05
N GLU A 243 24.71 -21.57 0.80
CA GLU A 243 24.47 -22.71 -0.09
C GLU A 243 24.98 -22.47 -1.52
N LYS A 244 24.72 -21.27 -2.07
CA LYS A 244 25.14 -20.92 -3.44
C LYS A 244 26.63 -20.86 -3.63
N ILE A 245 27.39 -20.40 -2.62
CA ILE A 245 28.83 -20.24 -2.68
C ILE A 245 29.60 -21.45 -2.09
N ALA A 246 28.88 -22.45 -1.58
CA ALA A 246 29.46 -23.66 -1.03
C ALA A 246 30.41 -24.33 -2.10
N GLY A 247 31.65 -24.44 -1.77
CA GLY A 247 32.68 -25.02 -2.65
C GLY A 247 33.30 -24.07 -3.69
N MET A 248 32.77 -22.83 -3.85
CA MET A 248 33.38 -21.83 -4.76
C MET A 248 34.68 -21.24 -4.21
N PHE A 249 34.76 -21.09 -2.90
CA PHE A 249 35.91 -20.48 -2.23
C PHE A 249 36.51 -21.45 -1.20
N ARG A 250 37.83 -21.67 -1.28
CA ARG A 250 38.57 -22.47 -0.30
C ARG A 250 39.77 -21.66 0.16
N MET A 251 40.02 -21.62 1.46
CA MET A 251 41.26 -21.10 1.98
C MET A 251 42.37 -22.14 1.74
N THR A 252 43.39 -21.77 1.00
CA THR A 252 44.67 -22.52 0.97
C THR A 252 45.37 -22.28 2.31
N ARG A 253 45.68 -23.36 3.03
CA ARG A 253 46.51 -23.33 4.24
C ARG A 253 47.96 -23.17 3.89
#